data_a44fa9bbcfc0b196d72005cf38ae4e4d
#
_entry.id   a44fa9bbcfc0b196d72005cf38ae4e4d
#
_cell.length_a   1.000
_cell.length_b   1.000
_cell.length_c   1.000
_cell.angle_alpha   90.00
_cell.angle_beta   90.00
_cell.angle_gamma   90.00
#
_symmetry.space_group_name_H-M   'P 1'
#
loop_
_entity.id
_entity.type
_entity.pdbx_description
1 polymer ?
#
loop_
_entity_poly.entity_id
_entity_poly.type
_entity_poly.pdbx_seq_one_letter_code
_entity_poly.pdbx_strand_id
1 'polypeptide(L)'
;IIYFKMIRIIFLLSLFVLSLFSVLFNESIINEVFKSSDSFSLIQKSILALFFFALTMLNIDTIRALNKTILSEMYRSLFRYLPVLVFAIILLLTNNEHLLVEVYLSGFLLLSFSSSFRIYRLFNALEKPNKNSEIFSTIEIFKTSFPMALSAIAYFIMQSIDIIILSIYEG
;
A
#
# COMPACT_ATOMS: atom_id res chain seq x y z
N ILE A 1 -17.54 -11.57 4.26
CA ILE A 1 -17.38 -12.21 2.92
C ILE A 1 -16.72 -11.20 1.94
N ILE A 2 -17.24 -9.98 1.78
CA ILE A 2 -16.72 -8.96 0.84
C ILE A 2 -15.26 -8.61 1.15
N TYR A 3 -14.93 -8.36 2.41
CA TYR A 3 -13.56 -8.03 2.84
C TYR A 3 -12.51 -9.06 2.38
N PHE A 4 -12.78 -10.35 2.56
CA PHE A 4 -11.86 -11.41 2.11
C PHE A 4 -11.75 -11.50 0.59
N LYS A 5 -12.83 -11.21 -0.15
CA LYS A 5 -12.78 -11.09 -1.62
C LYS A 5 -11.87 -9.96 -2.05
N MET A 6 -11.94 -8.80 -1.39
CA MET A 6 -11.09 -7.65 -1.67
C MET A 6 -9.60 -7.94 -1.38
N ILE A 7 -9.29 -8.60 -0.27
CA ILE A 7 -7.90 -9.04 0.02
C ILE A 7 -7.36 -9.91 -1.10
N ARG A 8 -8.16 -10.88 -1.57
CA ARG A 8 -7.75 -11.76 -2.67
C ARG A 8 -7.49 -10.99 -3.96
N ILE A 9 -8.34 -10.01 -4.29
CA ILE A 9 -8.15 -9.15 -5.47
C ILE A 9 -6.86 -8.34 -5.34
N ILE A 10 -6.62 -7.70 -4.21
CA ILE A 10 -5.41 -6.92 -3.95
C ILE A 10 -4.17 -7.81 -4.07
N PHE A 11 -4.20 -9.01 -3.52
CA PHE A 11 -3.09 -9.96 -3.60
C PHE A 11 -2.77 -10.35 -5.05
N LEU A 12 -3.80 -10.72 -5.84
CA LEU A 12 -3.63 -11.08 -7.24
C LEU A 12 -3.13 -9.90 -8.09
N LEU A 13 -3.65 -8.70 -7.86
CA LEU A 13 -3.17 -7.49 -8.54
C LEU A 13 -1.72 -7.16 -8.19
N SER A 14 -1.33 -7.28 -6.93
CA SER A 14 0.06 -7.04 -6.51
C SER A 14 1.03 -8.04 -7.13
N LEU A 15 0.65 -9.32 -7.20
CA LEU A 15 1.43 -10.36 -7.89
C LEU A 15 1.51 -10.08 -9.39
N PHE A 16 0.42 -9.64 -10.01
CA PHE A 16 0.40 -9.29 -11.42
C PHE A 16 1.35 -8.13 -11.72
N VAL A 17 1.32 -7.06 -10.92
CA VAL A 17 2.23 -5.91 -11.07
C VAL A 17 3.69 -6.33 -10.90
N LEU A 18 4.00 -7.17 -9.90
CA LEU A 18 5.35 -7.69 -9.67
C LEU A 18 5.84 -8.53 -10.87
N SER A 19 4.99 -9.42 -11.38
CA SER A 19 5.29 -10.24 -12.54
C SER A 19 5.51 -9.39 -13.79
N LEU A 20 4.63 -8.44 -14.04
CA LEU A 20 4.73 -7.52 -15.18
C LEU A 20 6.04 -6.72 -15.12
N PHE A 21 6.38 -6.18 -13.95
CA PHE A 21 7.63 -5.44 -13.75
C PHE A 21 8.84 -6.33 -14.04
N SER A 22 8.89 -7.54 -13.49
CA SER A 22 10.01 -8.48 -13.67
C SER A 22 10.20 -8.93 -15.13
N VAL A 23 9.13 -8.95 -15.94
CA VAL A 23 9.19 -9.33 -17.36
C VAL A 23 9.57 -8.15 -18.25
N LEU A 24 9.03 -6.96 -17.98
CA LEU A 24 9.18 -5.79 -18.86
C LEU A 24 10.46 -5.00 -18.60
N PHE A 25 10.97 -5.02 -17.38
CA PHE A 25 12.09 -4.18 -16.98
C PHE A 25 13.32 -5.00 -16.63
N ASN A 26 14.41 -4.72 -17.34
CA ASN A 26 15.72 -5.27 -17.03
C ASN A 26 16.48 -4.32 -16.08
N GLU A 27 17.28 -4.92 -15.20
CA GLU A 27 18.12 -4.18 -14.23
C GLU A 27 19.00 -3.13 -14.93
N SER A 28 19.63 -3.48 -16.05
CA SER A 28 20.50 -2.58 -16.81
C SER A 28 19.76 -1.33 -17.29
N ILE A 29 18.53 -1.48 -17.79
CA ILE A 29 17.73 -0.37 -18.31
C ILE A 29 17.32 0.57 -17.18
N ILE A 30 16.86 0.02 -16.05
CA ILE A 30 16.41 0.83 -14.92
C ILE A 30 17.58 1.60 -14.30
N ASN A 31 18.70 0.93 -14.07
CA ASN A 31 19.86 1.56 -13.45
C ASN A 31 20.50 2.63 -14.37
N GLU A 32 20.42 2.46 -15.69
CA GLU A 32 20.86 3.44 -16.67
C GLU A 32 19.95 4.68 -16.67
N VAL A 33 18.62 4.49 -16.68
CA VAL A 33 17.63 5.60 -16.66
C VAL A 33 17.77 6.46 -15.40
N PHE A 34 17.90 5.82 -14.23
CA PHE A 34 18.00 6.52 -12.95
C PHE A 34 19.46 6.82 -12.53
N LYS A 35 20.44 6.43 -13.34
CA LYS A 35 21.90 6.63 -13.09
C LYS A 35 22.35 6.14 -11.70
N SER A 36 21.74 5.08 -11.19
CA SER A 36 22.02 4.52 -9.87
C SER A 36 21.99 3.00 -9.92
N SER A 37 23.01 2.35 -9.35
CA SER A 37 23.13 0.89 -9.29
C SER A 37 22.02 0.21 -8.47
N ASP A 38 21.40 0.94 -7.54
CA ASP A 38 20.46 0.37 -6.58
C ASP A 38 19.00 0.59 -6.96
N SER A 39 18.74 1.37 -8.03
CA SER A 39 17.38 1.75 -8.43
C SER A 39 16.46 0.56 -8.69
N PHE A 40 16.96 -0.46 -9.38
CA PHE A 40 16.19 -1.66 -9.67
C PHE A 40 15.76 -2.39 -8.40
N SER A 41 16.70 -2.60 -7.47
CA SER A 41 16.44 -3.24 -6.18
C SER A 41 15.43 -2.45 -5.34
N LEU A 42 15.54 -1.14 -5.30
CA LEU A 42 14.60 -0.27 -4.57
C LEU A 42 13.18 -0.31 -5.15
N ILE A 43 13.05 -0.29 -6.47
CA ILE A 43 11.74 -0.40 -7.14
C ILE A 43 11.13 -1.78 -6.88
N GLN A 44 11.90 -2.85 -6.97
CA GLN A 44 11.43 -4.20 -6.69
C GLN A 44 10.94 -4.35 -5.24
N LYS A 45 11.68 -3.84 -4.27
CA LYS A 45 11.27 -3.80 -2.84
C LYS A 45 9.98 -2.98 -2.66
N SER A 46 9.86 -1.86 -3.35
CA SER A 46 8.67 -1.00 -3.31
C SER A 46 7.42 -1.70 -3.86
N ILE A 47 7.56 -2.45 -4.97
CA ILE A 47 6.46 -3.25 -5.55
C ILE A 47 6.04 -4.37 -4.58
N LEU A 48 6.99 -5.03 -3.91
CA LEU A 48 6.66 -6.02 -2.88
C LEU A 48 5.90 -5.40 -1.71
N ALA A 49 6.26 -4.18 -1.31
CA ALA A 49 5.54 -3.47 -0.24
C ALA A 49 4.14 -2.99 -0.67
N LEU A 50 3.85 -2.92 -1.98
CA LEU A 50 2.56 -2.46 -2.52
C LEU A 50 1.38 -3.26 -1.96
N PHE A 51 1.53 -4.57 -1.81
CA PHE A 51 0.49 -5.42 -1.22
C PHE A 51 0.15 -4.98 0.21
N PHE A 52 1.15 -4.75 1.05
CA PHE A 52 0.95 -4.36 2.45
C PHE A 52 0.38 -2.95 2.55
N PHE A 53 0.80 -2.04 1.67
CA PHE A 53 0.23 -0.71 1.55
C PHE A 53 -1.25 -0.76 1.18
N ALA A 54 -1.60 -1.48 0.11
CA ALA A 54 -2.98 -1.60 -0.36
C ALA A 54 -3.88 -2.30 0.69
N LEU A 55 -3.36 -3.33 1.37
CA LEU A 55 -4.06 -3.98 2.47
C LEU A 55 -4.30 -3.02 3.64
N THR A 56 -3.32 -2.21 3.98
CA THR A 56 -3.48 -1.17 5.01
C THR A 56 -4.57 -0.18 4.65
N MET A 57 -4.62 0.29 3.39
CA MET A 57 -5.67 1.20 2.92
C MET A 57 -7.05 0.56 2.97
N LEU A 58 -7.19 -0.69 2.51
CA LEU A 58 -8.44 -1.46 2.63
C LEU A 58 -8.89 -1.54 4.10
N ASN A 59 -7.95 -1.80 5.01
CA ASN A 59 -8.23 -1.90 6.43
C ASN A 59 -8.73 -0.57 7.00
N ILE A 60 -8.07 0.54 6.66
CA ILE A 60 -8.45 1.89 7.08
C ILE A 60 -9.87 2.23 6.63
N ASP A 61 -10.18 1.96 5.35
CA ASP A 61 -11.50 2.26 4.80
C ASP A 61 -12.57 1.33 5.36
N THR A 62 -12.23 0.07 5.66
CA THR A 62 -13.13 -0.87 6.37
C THR A 62 -13.43 -0.39 7.80
N ILE A 63 -12.43 0.09 8.54
CA ILE A 63 -12.62 0.68 9.88
C ILE A 63 -13.53 1.91 9.80
N ARG A 64 -13.36 2.74 8.76
CA ARG A 64 -14.21 3.90 8.52
C ARG A 64 -15.65 3.49 8.22
N ALA A 65 -15.85 2.49 7.36
CA ALA A 65 -17.17 1.95 7.02
C ALA A 65 -17.90 1.36 8.24
N LEU A 66 -17.16 0.91 9.26
CA LEU A 66 -17.69 0.47 10.55
C LEU A 66 -17.97 1.64 11.53
N ASN A 67 -18.08 2.87 11.03
CA ASN A 67 -18.33 4.09 11.81
C ASN A 67 -17.25 4.40 12.87
N LYS A 68 -16.04 3.86 12.72
CA LYS A 68 -14.89 4.16 13.59
C LYS A 68 -13.95 5.20 12.94
N THR A 69 -14.51 6.36 12.58
CA THR A 69 -13.83 7.40 11.78
C THR A 69 -12.55 7.91 12.45
N ILE A 70 -12.59 8.19 13.75
CA ILE A 70 -11.41 8.66 14.49
C ILE A 70 -10.28 7.63 14.41
N LEU A 71 -10.59 6.35 14.64
CA LEU A 71 -9.59 5.29 14.56
C LEU A 71 -9.03 5.13 13.14
N SER A 72 -9.87 5.25 12.12
CA SER A 72 -9.46 5.23 10.72
C SER A 72 -8.47 6.36 10.42
N GLU A 73 -8.75 7.59 10.86
CA GLU A 73 -7.85 8.73 10.66
C GLU A 73 -6.54 8.61 11.45
N MET A 74 -6.57 8.01 12.64
CA MET A 74 -5.34 7.71 13.38
C MET A 74 -4.43 6.75 12.60
N TYR A 75 -4.99 5.70 11.98
CA TYR A 75 -4.20 4.78 11.14
C TYR A 75 -3.69 5.47 9.87
N ARG A 76 -4.49 6.33 9.25
CA ARG A 76 -4.14 7.04 8.01
C ARG A 76 -3.03 8.07 8.22
N SER A 77 -3.09 8.83 9.31
CA SER A 77 -2.22 9.99 9.53
C SER A 77 -1.14 9.71 10.57
N LEU A 78 -1.51 9.25 11.77
CA LEU A 78 -0.59 9.14 12.89
C LEU A 78 0.26 7.86 12.81
N PHE A 79 -0.39 6.69 12.79
CA PHE A 79 0.32 5.41 12.82
C PHE A 79 1.10 5.11 11.55
N ARG A 80 0.81 5.78 10.44
CA ARG A 80 1.59 5.67 9.21
C ARG A 80 2.96 6.34 9.32
N TYR A 81 3.04 7.51 9.92
CA TYR A 81 4.27 8.32 9.92
C TYR A 81 5.07 8.22 11.21
N LEU A 82 4.42 7.96 12.33
CA LEU A 82 5.07 7.92 13.63
C LEU A 82 6.17 6.85 13.73
N PRO A 83 5.96 5.58 13.31
CA PRO A 83 7.03 4.58 13.33
C PRO A 83 8.21 4.98 12.43
N VAL A 84 7.93 5.53 11.24
CA VAL A 84 8.96 5.97 10.30
C VAL A 84 9.80 7.08 10.92
N LEU A 85 9.18 8.05 11.58
CA LEU A 85 9.88 9.15 12.25
C LEU A 85 10.76 8.62 13.39
N VAL A 86 10.24 7.74 14.23
CA VAL A 86 11.01 7.15 15.34
C VAL A 86 12.22 6.38 14.82
N PHE A 87 12.01 5.53 13.82
CA PHE A 87 13.10 4.75 13.24
C PHE A 87 14.11 5.63 12.48
N ALA A 88 13.66 6.68 11.78
CA ALA A 88 14.56 7.63 11.13
C ALA A 88 15.50 8.30 12.14
N ILE A 89 15.00 8.71 13.30
CA ILE A 89 15.82 9.26 14.38
C ILE A 89 16.84 8.23 14.88
N ILE A 90 16.43 6.98 15.07
CA ILE A 90 17.33 5.90 15.51
C ILE A 90 18.44 5.65 14.48
N LEU A 91 18.09 5.63 13.18
CA LEU A 91 19.05 5.43 12.09
C LEU A 91 20.07 6.58 12.00
N LEU A 92 19.63 7.82 12.18
CA LEU A 92 20.51 8.99 12.25
C LEU A 92 21.50 8.87 13.42
N LEU A 93 21.02 8.46 14.60
CA LEU A 93 21.89 8.29 15.78
C LEU A 93 22.88 7.12 15.64
N THR A 94 22.58 6.14 14.81
CA THR A 94 23.41 4.95 14.58
C THR A 94 24.25 5.04 13.31
N ASN A 95 24.22 6.15 12.55
CA ASN A 95 24.87 6.36 11.25
C ASN A 95 24.54 5.28 10.20
N ASN A 96 23.31 4.74 10.23
CA ASN A 96 22.82 3.71 9.32
C ASN A 96 21.74 4.26 8.37
N GLU A 97 21.94 5.45 7.84
CA GLU A 97 20.95 6.18 7.02
C GLU A 97 20.56 5.43 5.74
N HIS A 98 21.46 4.58 5.22
CA HIS A 98 21.21 3.76 4.04
C HIS A 98 20.03 2.77 4.20
N LEU A 99 19.62 2.45 5.45
CA LEU A 99 18.49 1.57 5.74
C LEU A 99 17.14 2.30 5.82
N LEU A 100 17.10 3.62 5.56
CA LEU A 100 15.89 4.42 5.72
C LEU A 100 14.72 3.90 4.86
N VAL A 101 15.01 3.50 3.62
CA VAL A 101 14.00 2.97 2.68
C VAL A 101 13.45 1.64 3.16
N GLU A 102 14.32 0.72 3.60
CA GLU A 102 13.90 -0.57 4.13
C GLU A 102 13.02 -0.42 5.37
N VAL A 103 13.38 0.50 6.25
CA VAL A 103 12.58 0.81 7.44
C VAL A 103 11.22 1.39 7.06
N TYR A 104 11.18 2.30 6.09
CA TYR A 104 9.92 2.86 5.59
C TYR A 104 9.01 1.77 5.00
N LEU A 105 9.55 0.88 4.18
CA LEU A 105 8.79 -0.21 3.57
C LEU A 105 8.31 -1.24 4.61
N SER A 106 9.17 -1.57 5.60
CA SER A 106 8.80 -2.45 6.71
C SER A 106 7.69 -1.86 7.59
N GLY A 107 7.61 -0.54 7.67
CA GLY A 107 6.53 0.17 8.36
C GLY A 107 5.14 -0.19 7.81
N PHE A 108 4.99 -0.35 6.50
CA PHE A 108 3.72 -0.80 5.90
C PHE A 108 3.36 -2.24 6.28
N LEU A 109 4.36 -3.10 6.42
CA LEU A 109 4.15 -4.47 6.88
C LEU A 109 3.59 -4.48 8.31
N LEU A 110 4.22 -3.74 9.22
CA LEU A 110 3.76 -3.62 10.61
C LEU A 110 2.35 -3.01 10.70
N LEU A 111 2.08 -1.95 9.91
CA LEU A 111 0.76 -1.32 9.85
C LEU A 111 -0.32 -2.28 9.32
N SER A 112 0.00 -3.06 8.28
CA SER A 112 -0.94 -4.01 7.72
C SER A 112 -1.32 -5.09 8.73
N PHE A 113 -0.36 -5.60 9.50
CA PHE A 113 -0.63 -6.56 10.58
C PHE A 113 -1.46 -5.94 11.71
N SER A 114 -1.06 -4.77 12.19
CA SER A 114 -1.76 -4.04 13.27
C SER A 114 -3.21 -3.74 12.88
N SER A 115 -3.43 -3.18 11.69
CA SER A 115 -4.77 -2.84 11.20
C SER A 115 -5.62 -4.08 10.92
N SER A 116 -5.05 -5.17 10.38
CA SER A 116 -5.75 -6.45 10.16
C SER A 116 -6.18 -7.08 11.49
N PHE A 117 -5.31 -7.05 12.50
CA PHE A 117 -5.66 -7.53 13.83
C PHE A 117 -6.81 -6.72 14.46
N ARG A 118 -6.81 -5.40 14.24
CA ARG A 118 -7.89 -4.53 14.68
C ARG A 118 -9.21 -4.85 14.00
N ILE A 119 -9.20 -5.05 12.68
CA ILE A 119 -10.41 -5.45 11.93
C ILE A 119 -10.93 -6.81 12.41
N TYR A 120 -10.05 -7.78 12.61
CA TYR A 120 -10.44 -9.09 13.13
C TYR A 120 -11.19 -8.96 14.47
N ARG A 121 -10.68 -8.13 15.39
CA ARG A 121 -11.37 -7.85 16.65
C ARG A 121 -12.71 -7.14 16.45
N LEU A 122 -12.78 -6.18 15.53
CA LEU A 122 -14.03 -5.48 15.24
C LEU A 122 -15.08 -6.41 14.63
N PHE A 123 -14.69 -7.30 13.71
CA PHE A 123 -15.62 -8.28 13.12
C PHE A 123 -16.14 -9.29 14.14
N ASN A 124 -15.31 -9.72 15.08
CA ASN A 124 -15.74 -10.62 16.15
C ASN A 124 -16.71 -9.97 17.14
N ALA A 125 -16.69 -8.64 17.24
CA ALA A 125 -17.59 -7.87 18.08
C ALA A 125 -18.93 -7.52 17.38
N LEU A 126 -19.03 -7.75 16.05
CA LEU A 126 -20.27 -7.54 15.31
C LEU A 126 -21.19 -8.76 15.45
N GLU A 127 -22.49 -8.48 15.50
CA GLU A 127 -23.50 -9.53 15.39
C GLU A 127 -23.37 -10.28 14.07
N LYS A 128 -23.65 -11.60 14.09
CA LYS A 128 -23.55 -12.42 12.88
C LYS A 128 -24.49 -11.85 11.81
N PRO A 129 -24.01 -11.69 10.56
CA PRO A 129 -24.82 -11.13 9.49
C PRO A 129 -26.08 -11.98 9.28
N ASN A 130 -27.20 -11.30 9.09
CA ASN A 130 -28.47 -11.95 8.77
C ASN A 130 -28.29 -12.76 7.46
N LYS A 131 -28.84 -13.97 7.40
CA LYS A 131 -28.71 -14.88 6.24
C LYS A 131 -29.20 -14.28 4.91
N ASN A 132 -29.99 -13.22 4.97
CA ASN A 132 -30.55 -12.51 3.80
C ASN A 132 -29.72 -11.30 3.34
N SER A 133 -28.48 -11.12 3.84
CA SER A 133 -27.62 -10.04 3.33
C SER A 133 -27.25 -10.32 1.87
N GLU A 134 -27.48 -9.35 1.00
CA GLU A 134 -27.12 -9.41 -0.40
C GLU A 134 -25.62 -9.71 -0.55
N ILE A 135 -25.31 -10.76 -1.30
CA ILE A 135 -23.92 -11.15 -1.56
C ILE A 135 -23.51 -10.51 -2.89
N PHE A 136 -22.88 -9.36 -2.82
CA PHE A 136 -22.31 -8.71 -4.01
C PHE A 136 -21.35 -9.66 -4.75
N SER A 137 -21.52 -9.75 -6.04
CA SER A 137 -20.63 -10.47 -6.93
C SER A 137 -19.26 -9.78 -6.97
N THR A 138 -18.17 -10.53 -7.20
CA THR A 138 -16.84 -9.97 -7.38
C THR A 138 -16.79 -9.01 -8.57
N ILE A 139 -17.55 -9.32 -9.63
CA ILE A 139 -17.64 -8.50 -10.85
C ILE A 139 -18.32 -7.16 -10.57
N GLU A 140 -19.39 -7.15 -9.77
CA GLU A 140 -20.09 -5.91 -9.38
C GLU A 140 -19.19 -5.00 -8.55
N ILE A 141 -18.44 -5.57 -7.59
CA ILE A 141 -17.47 -4.82 -6.80
C ILE A 141 -16.42 -4.20 -7.72
N PHE A 142 -15.87 -4.99 -8.64
CA PHE A 142 -14.86 -4.51 -9.58
C PHE A 142 -15.40 -3.41 -10.50
N LYS A 143 -16.58 -3.61 -11.09
CA LYS A 143 -17.24 -2.64 -11.99
C LYS A 143 -17.51 -1.31 -11.30
N THR A 144 -17.91 -1.32 -10.03
CA THR A 144 -18.15 -0.09 -9.26
C THR A 144 -16.86 0.59 -8.83
N SER A 145 -15.82 -0.19 -8.49
CA SER A 145 -14.54 0.34 -8.00
C SER A 145 -13.61 0.82 -9.12
N PHE A 146 -13.74 0.30 -10.34
CA PHE A 146 -12.85 0.57 -11.46
C PHE A 146 -12.77 2.06 -11.85
N PRO A 147 -13.88 2.81 -12.01
CA PRO A 147 -13.81 4.24 -12.31
C PRO A 147 -13.11 5.04 -11.21
N MET A 148 -13.32 4.67 -9.94
CA MET A 148 -12.65 5.31 -8.80
C MET A 148 -11.15 5.03 -8.80
N ALA A 149 -10.74 3.80 -9.11
CA ALA A 149 -9.35 3.42 -9.24
C ALA A 149 -8.66 4.17 -10.38
N LEU A 150 -9.32 4.30 -11.53
CA LEU A 150 -8.80 5.06 -12.67
C LEU A 150 -8.58 6.54 -12.32
N SER A 151 -9.54 7.17 -11.65
CA SER A 151 -9.42 8.55 -11.16
C SER A 151 -8.28 8.71 -10.16
N ALA A 152 -8.11 7.76 -9.25
CA ALA A 152 -7.03 7.79 -8.28
C ALA A 152 -5.64 7.63 -8.93
N ILE A 153 -5.51 6.78 -9.95
CA ILE A 153 -4.28 6.62 -10.73
C ILE A 153 -3.96 7.91 -11.47
N ALA A 154 -4.92 8.52 -12.17
CA ALA A 154 -4.73 9.77 -12.89
C ALA A 154 -4.29 10.91 -11.94
N TYR A 155 -4.93 11.02 -10.79
CA TYR A 155 -4.55 11.99 -9.76
C TYR A 155 -3.13 11.76 -9.23
N PHE A 156 -2.75 10.50 -8.96
CA PHE A 156 -1.41 10.14 -8.51
C PHE A 156 -0.33 10.48 -9.55
N ILE A 157 -0.58 10.16 -10.83
CA ILE A 157 0.34 10.52 -11.92
C ILE A 157 0.51 12.04 -11.98
N MET A 158 -0.59 12.79 -11.90
CA MET A 158 -0.55 14.26 -11.96
C MET A 158 0.26 14.86 -10.79
N GLN A 159 0.18 14.28 -9.59
CA GLN A 159 0.96 14.75 -8.45
C GLN A 159 2.44 14.35 -8.49
N SER A 160 2.76 13.24 -9.15
CA SER A 160 4.10 12.66 -9.12
C SER A 160 4.94 13.01 -10.35
N ILE A 161 4.33 13.55 -11.41
CA ILE A 161 4.99 13.76 -12.69
C ILE A 161 6.18 14.70 -12.57
N ASP A 162 6.07 15.74 -11.78
CA ASP A 162 7.14 16.72 -11.57
C ASP A 162 8.35 16.07 -10.89
N ILE A 163 8.11 15.24 -9.88
CA ILE A 163 9.17 14.52 -9.15
C ILE A 163 9.85 13.52 -10.06
N ILE A 164 9.09 12.79 -10.88
CA ILE A 164 9.62 11.81 -11.85
C ILE A 164 10.50 12.51 -12.89
N ILE A 165 10.03 13.63 -13.45
CA ILE A 165 10.79 14.40 -14.43
C ILE A 165 12.08 14.91 -13.80
N LEU A 166 12.03 15.54 -12.63
CA LEU A 166 13.21 16.04 -11.93
C LEU A 166 14.22 14.93 -11.66
N SER A 167 13.78 13.76 -11.18
CA SER A 167 14.68 12.63 -10.88
C SER A 167 15.39 12.08 -12.12
N ILE A 168 14.83 12.23 -13.33
CA ILE A 168 15.47 11.82 -14.58
C ILE A 168 16.49 12.86 -15.06
N TYR A 169 16.24 14.15 -14.85
CA TYR A 169 17.11 15.23 -15.36
C TYR A 169 18.22 15.62 -14.39
N GLU A 170 18.03 15.50 -13.09
CA GLU A 170 19.02 15.88 -12.06
C GLU A 170 19.85 14.69 -11.53
N GLY A 171 19.50 13.45 -11.91
CA GLY A 171 20.18 12.21 -11.50
C GLY A 171 21.52 11.94 -12.21
#